data_a8dc31f2ee4c3025ea238d5e99d05ad8
#
_entry.id   a8dc31f2ee4c3025ea238d5e99d05ad8
#
_cell.length_a   1.000
_cell.length_b   1.000
_cell.length_c   1.000
_cell.angle_alpha   90.00
_cell.angle_beta   90.00
_cell.angle_gamma   90.00
#
_symmetry.space_group_name_H-M   'P 1'
#
loop_
_entity.id
_entity.type
_entity.pdbx_description
1 polymer ?
#
loop_
_entity_poly.entity_id
_entity_poly.type
_entity_poly.pdbx_seq_one_letter_code
_entity_poly.pdbx_strand_id
1 'polypeptide(L)'
;LGWDLYTFLGGREPGNIFLSPYSIAAAMAMVAAGARGESASQLHAVLHTDALGENLHPAYNALDHALAASAPKDGVTPFELATANSAWAQAGFAFERAYLETLARYYGAGVHLADFERKTEAARTAVNDWVEDRTKDRIKDLLPKGSVDALTRLVLVNAIYFKADWLSPFAKESTAPGPFTTLAGQRKDVPMMHQTASF
;
A
#
# COMPACT_ATOMS: atom_id res chain seq x y z
N LEU A 1 6.04 -10.64 -7.67
CA LEU A 1 5.37 -10.43 -6.38
C LEU A 1 3.84 -10.32 -6.52
N GLY A 2 3.31 -9.36 -7.32
CA GLY A 2 1.86 -9.16 -7.40
C GLY A 2 1.10 -10.39 -7.89
N TRP A 3 1.60 -11.05 -8.91
CA TRP A 3 1.07 -12.29 -9.43
C TRP A 3 1.18 -13.45 -8.42
N ASP A 4 2.31 -13.54 -7.74
CA ASP A 4 2.52 -14.58 -6.72
C ASP A 4 1.56 -14.42 -5.55
N LEU A 5 1.38 -13.17 -5.07
CA LEU A 5 0.40 -12.86 -4.03
C LEU A 5 -1.03 -13.18 -4.46
N TYR A 6 -1.41 -12.80 -5.68
CA TYR A 6 -2.73 -13.08 -6.20
C TYR A 6 -3.01 -14.58 -6.28
N THR A 7 -2.05 -15.36 -6.82
CA THR A 7 -2.15 -16.81 -6.93
C THR A 7 -2.20 -17.48 -5.54
N PHE A 8 -1.36 -17.02 -4.62
CA PHE A 8 -1.31 -17.54 -3.26
C PHE A 8 -2.62 -17.31 -2.50
N LEU A 9 -3.17 -16.10 -2.57
CA LEU A 9 -4.42 -15.74 -1.90
C LEU A 9 -5.62 -16.41 -2.58
N GLY A 10 -5.66 -16.44 -3.91
CA GLY A 10 -6.74 -17.06 -4.68
C GLY A 10 -6.95 -18.54 -4.39
N GLY A 11 -5.89 -19.23 -3.95
CA GLY A 11 -5.98 -20.64 -3.54
C GLY A 11 -6.42 -20.86 -2.08
N ARG A 12 -6.52 -19.80 -1.28
CA ARG A 12 -6.77 -19.88 0.18
C ARG A 12 -7.98 -19.14 0.67
N GLU A 13 -8.27 -18.00 0.06
CA GLU A 13 -9.36 -17.11 0.49
C GLU A 13 -10.54 -17.25 -0.47
N PRO A 14 -11.68 -17.80 0.00
CA PRO A 14 -12.88 -17.83 -0.84
C PRO A 14 -13.51 -16.45 -0.90
N GLY A 15 -13.55 -15.84 -2.07
CA GLY A 15 -14.23 -14.56 -2.28
C GLY A 15 -13.44 -13.56 -3.12
N ASN A 16 -13.75 -12.29 -2.93
CA ASN A 16 -13.10 -11.22 -3.66
C ASN A 16 -11.72 -10.94 -3.06
N ILE A 17 -10.73 -10.80 -3.92
CA ILE A 17 -9.37 -10.38 -3.53
C ILE A 17 -9.17 -8.94 -3.98
N PHE A 18 -8.79 -8.09 -3.04
CA PHE A 18 -8.37 -6.73 -3.30
C PHE A 18 -7.03 -6.47 -2.63
N LEU A 19 -6.02 -6.17 -3.43
CA LEU A 19 -4.68 -5.89 -2.93
C LEU A 19 -3.98 -4.86 -3.82
N SER A 20 -3.02 -4.14 -3.24
CA SER A 20 -2.12 -3.26 -3.98
C SER A 20 -0.71 -3.83 -3.97
N PRO A 21 -0.27 -4.50 -5.06
CA PRO A 21 1.08 -5.03 -5.14
C PRO A 21 2.15 -3.95 -4.98
N TYR A 22 1.91 -2.75 -5.49
CA TYR A 22 2.81 -1.61 -5.34
C TYR A 22 3.01 -1.23 -3.87
N SER A 23 1.92 -1.09 -3.10
CA SER A 23 1.99 -0.77 -1.67
C SER A 23 2.77 -1.82 -0.88
N ILE A 24 2.47 -3.10 -1.12
CA ILE A 24 3.15 -4.21 -0.44
C ILE A 24 4.64 -4.21 -0.80
N ALA A 25 4.96 -4.04 -2.09
CA ALA A 25 6.33 -4.01 -2.56
C ALA A 25 7.12 -2.83 -1.97
N ALA A 26 6.52 -1.64 -1.90
CA ALA A 26 7.15 -0.47 -1.31
C ALA A 26 7.44 -0.67 0.20
N ALA A 27 6.45 -1.20 0.94
CA ALA A 27 6.63 -1.51 2.36
C ALA A 27 7.74 -2.55 2.58
N MET A 28 7.76 -3.63 1.79
CA MET A 28 8.78 -4.67 1.88
C MET A 28 10.16 -4.17 1.44
N ALA A 29 10.24 -3.24 0.48
CA ALA A 29 11.50 -2.61 0.11
C ALA A 29 12.06 -1.71 1.24
N MET A 30 11.20 -1.05 2.02
CA MET A 30 11.63 -0.36 3.24
C MET A 30 12.20 -1.35 4.28
N VAL A 31 11.61 -2.54 4.42
CA VAL A 31 12.17 -3.61 5.28
C VAL A 31 13.52 -4.06 4.75
N ALA A 32 13.65 -4.26 3.42
CA ALA A 32 14.89 -4.70 2.79
C ALA A 32 16.05 -3.72 3.01
N ALA A 33 15.80 -2.42 3.14
CA ALA A 33 16.81 -1.41 3.46
C ALA A 33 17.54 -1.72 4.79
N GLY A 34 16.84 -2.32 5.75
CA GLY A 34 17.40 -2.73 7.05
C GLY A 34 17.93 -4.16 7.08
N ALA A 35 17.57 -5.01 6.13
CA ALA A 35 17.93 -6.42 6.10
C ALA A 35 19.39 -6.64 5.70
N ARG A 36 20.00 -7.71 6.22
CA ARG A 36 21.36 -8.13 5.89
C ARG A 36 21.42 -9.65 5.75
N GLY A 37 22.47 -10.13 5.06
CA GLY A 37 22.74 -11.57 4.90
C GLY A 37 21.58 -12.29 4.24
N GLU A 38 21.22 -13.45 4.77
CA GLU A 38 20.19 -14.33 4.20
C GLU A 38 18.81 -13.65 4.14
N SER A 39 18.44 -12.88 5.16
CA SER A 39 17.16 -12.14 5.17
C SER A 39 17.07 -11.14 4.03
N ALA A 40 18.16 -10.44 3.69
CA ALA A 40 18.21 -9.55 2.54
C ALA A 40 18.03 -10.33 1.23
N SER A 41 18.75 -11.45 1.06
CA SER A 41 18.64 -12.29 -0.14
C SER A 41 17.22 -12.83 -0.32
N GLN A 42 16.58 -13.32 0.73
CA GLN A 42 15.21 -13.82 0.69
C GLN A 42 14.20 -12.73 0.33
N LEU A 43 14.36 -11.51 0.88
CA LEU A 43 13.52 -10.37 0.54
C LEU A 43 13.67 -9.98 -0.94
N HIS A 44 14.90 -9.88 -1.43
CA HIS A 44 15.14 -9.58 -2.84
C HIS A 44 14.55 -10.64 -3.78
N ALA A 45 14.68 -11.92 -3.43
CA ALA A 45 14.09 -13.01 -4.21
C ALA A 45 12.56 -12.91 -4.28
N VAL A 46 11.88 -12.68 -3.13
CA VAL A 46 10.41 -12.53 -3.08
C VAL A 46 9.94 -11.27 -3.82
N LEU A 47 10.69 -10.20 -3.74
CA LEU A 47 10.41 -8.96 -4.45
C LEU A 47 10.77 -9.01 -5.94
N HIS A 48 11.47 -10.04 -6.39
CA HIS A 48 12.07 -10.15 -7.75
C HIS A 48 12.99 -8.97 -8.08
N THR A 49 13.80 -8.55 -7.11
CA THR A 49 14.64 -7.35 -7.22
C THR A 49 16.14 -7.63 -7.18
N ASP A 50 16.54 -8.89 -7.29
CA ASP A 50 17.96 -9.28 -7.27
C ASP A 50 18.82 -8.51 -8.30
N ALA A 51 18.27 -8.26 -9.48
CA ALA A 51 18.95 -7.53 -10.55
C ALA A 51 19.13 -6.02 -10.27
N LEU A 52 18.38 -5.46 -9.32
CA LEU A 52 18.43 -4.03 -9.01
C LEU A 52 19.58 -3.68 -8.04
N GLY A 53 19.93 -4.58 -7.13
CA GLY A 53 20.97 -4.33 -6.14
C GLY A 53 20.77 -3.00 -5.43
N GLU A 54 21.78 -2.16 -5.41
CA GLU A 54 21.74 -0.83 -4.77
C GLU A 54 20.76 0.15 -5.44
N ASN A 55 20.30 -0.14 -6.65
CA ASN A 55 19.33 0.71 -7.36
C ASN A 55 17.88 0.47 -6.92
N LEU A 56 17.60 -0.49 -6.03
CA LEU A 56 16.25 -0.79 -5.56
C LEU A 56 15.55 0.46 -5.01
N HIS A 57 16.16 1.12 -4.04
CA HIS A 57 15.56 2.28 -3.37
C HIS A 57 15.44 3.51 -4.30
N PRO A 58 16.48 3.87 -5.09
CA PRO A 58 16.35 4.90 -6.12
C PRO A 58 15.24 4.61 -7.14
N ALA A 59 15.05 3.35 -7.56
CA ALA A 59 14.02 2.97 -8.51
C ALA A 59 12.60 3.16 -7.93
N TYR A 60 12.37 2.79 -6.67
CA TYR A 60 11.08 3.08 -6.00
C TYR A 60 10.81 4.56 -5.89
N ASN A 61 11.81 5.37 -5.53
CA ASN A 61 11.67 6.82 -5.47
C ASN A 61 11.31 7.41 -6.84
N ALA A 62 12.00 6.97 -7.90
CA ALA A 62 11.70 7.42 -9.25
C ALA A 62 10.28 7.04 -9.69
N LEU A 63 9.82 5.83 -9.35
CA LEU A 63 8.47 5.36 -9.65
C LEU A 63 7.42 6.17 -8.89
N ASP A 64 7.64 6.44 -7.61
CA ASP A 64 6.72 7.24 -6.78
C ASP A 64 6.58 8.67 -7.33
N HIS A 65 7.71 9.30 -7.70
CA HIS A 65 7.70 10.61 -8.35
C HIS A 65 7.00 10.58 -9.72
N ALA A 66 7.18 9.53 -10.52
CA ALA A 66 6.51 9.39 -11.80
C ALA A 66 5.00 9.25 -11.64
N LEU A 67 4.54 8.48 -10.66
CA LEU A 67 3.13 8.33 -10.31
C LEU A 67 2.53 9.65 -9.83
N ALA A 68 3.22 10.36 -8.95
CA ALA A 68 2.79 11.68 -8.48
C ALA A 68 2.72 12.72 -9.59
N ALA A 69 3.69 12.70 -10.52
CA ALA A 69 3.73 13.60 -11.68
C ALA A 69 2.67 13.27 -12.76
N SER A 70 2.11 12.06 -12.72
CA SER A 70 1.05 11.63 -13.64
C SER A 70 -0.34 12.17 -13.25
N ALA A 71 -0.44 12.95 -12.17
CA ALA A 71 -1.66 13.68 -11.82
C ALA A 71 -2.10 14.59 -12.99
N PRO A 72 -3.42 14.67 -13.28
CA PRO A 72 -3.91 15.31 -14.50
C PRO A 72 -3.49 16.79 -14.56
N LYS A 73 -3.06 17.19 -15.75
CA LYS A 73 -2.90 18.59 -16.13
C LYS A 73 -4.24 19.09 -16.69
N ASP A 74 -4.41 20.41 -16.68
CA ASP A 74 -5.65 21.11 -17.06
C ASP A 74 -6.49 20.45 -18.15
N GLY A 75 -7.79 20.25 -17.88
CA GLY A 75 -8.78 19.76 -18.83
C GLY A 75 -9.08 18.26 -18.85
N VAL A 76 -8.38 17.47 -18.05
CA VAL A 76 -8.67 16.03 -17.85
C VAL A 76 -9.34 15.84 -16.50
N THR A 77 -10.30 14.93 -16.40
CA THR A 77 -10.95 14.59 -15.12
C THR A 77 -9.88 14.25 -14.09
N PRO A 78 -9.83 14.97 -12.97
CA PRO A 78 -8.78 14.76 -11.98
C PRO A 78 -8.88 13.37 -11.36
N PHE A 79 -7.79 12.62 -11.37
CA PHE A 79 -7.67 11.47 -10.49
C PHE A 79 -6.90 11.86 -9.22
N GLU A 80 -7.25 11.25 -8.14
CA GLU A 80 -6.56 11.40 -6.87
C GLU A 80 -5.74 10.15 -6.61
N LEU A 81 -4.43 10.29 -6.55
CA LEU A 81 -3.52 9.25 -6.09
C LEU A 81 -2.72 9.83 -4.94
N ALA A 82 -2.93 9.32 -3.74
CA ALA A 82 -2.14 9.65 -2.58
C ALA A 82 -1.44 8.39 -2.08
N THR A 83 -0.11 8.43 -2.08
CA THR A 83 0.71 7.43 -1.41
C THR A 83 1.23 8.03 -0.11
N ALA A 84 1.18 7.29 0.97
CA ALA A 84 1.65 7.74 2.26
C ALA A 84 2.50 6.66 2.89
N ASN A 85 3.77 6.98 3.10
CA ASN A 85 4.73 6.11 3.76
C ASN A 85 5.13 6.73 5.10
N SER A 86 5.17 5.95 6.16
CA SER A 86 5.72 6.37 7.43
C SER A 86 6.44 5.26 8.16
N ALA A 87 7.42 5.64 8.97
CA ALA A 87 8.12 4.77 9.87
C ALA A 87 7.90 5.27 11.31
N TRP A 88 7.39 4.39 12.18
CA TRP A 88 7.15 4.69 13.58
C TRP A 88 8.17 3.91 14.41
N ALA A 89 9.15 4.61 14.89
CA ALA A 89 10.30 4.05 15.58
C ALA A 89 10.14 4.16 17.10
N GLN A 90 10.48 3.10 17.84
CA GLN A 90 10.48 3.14 19.31
C GLN A 90 11.40 4.23 19.82
N ALA A 91 10.87 5.12 20.62
CA ALA A 91 11.64 6.19 21.26
C ALA A 91 12.75 5.62 22.15
N GLY A 92 13.97 6.11 21.97
CA GLY A 92 15.14 5.65 22.72
C GLY A 92 15.78 4.36 22.21
N PHE A 93 15.23 3.70 21.19
CA PHE A 93 15.90 2.59 20.53
C PHE A 93 16.91 3.09 19.48
N ALA A 94 18.11 2.53 19.49
CA ALA A 94 19.18 2.92 18.58
C ALA A 94 18.98 2.24 17.21
N PHE A 95 18.49 2.98 16.24
CA PHE A 95 18.43 2.55 14.84
C PHE A 95 19.72 2.94 14.11
N GLU A 96 20.13 2.12 13.16
CA GLU A 96 21.23 2.45 12.26
C GLU A 96 20.88 3.72 11.47
N ARG A 97 21.77 4.71 11.53
CA ARG A 97 21.55 6.01 10.88
C ARG A 97 21.35 5.87 9.39
N ALA A 98 22.15 5.04 8.72
CA ALA A 98 22.03 4.79 7.27
C ALA A 98 20.67 4.21 6.88
N TYR A 99 20.04 3.39 7.73
CA TYR A 99 18.70 2.88 7.52
C TYR A 99 17.66 4.02 7.52
N LEU A 100 17.67 4.86 8.53
CA LEU A 100 16.73 5.99 8.65
C LEU A 100 16.92 6.99 7.50
N GLU A 101 18.16 7.27 7.10
CA GLU A 101 18.48 8.12 5.95
C GLU A 101 17.94 7.54 4.63
N THR A 102 18.02 6.22 4.45
CA THR A 102 17.45 5.54 3.28
C THR A 102 15.93 5.69 3.22
N LEU A 103 15.23 5.49 4.35
CA LEU A 103 13.79 5.66 4.41
C LEU A 103 13.37 7.10 4.10
N ALA A 104 14.03 8.07 4.70
CA ALA A 104 13.74 9.48 4.48
C ALA A 104 14.01 9.91 3.02
N ARG A 105 15.12 9.47 2.46
CA ARG A 105 15.59 9.89 1.13
C ARG A 105 14.75 9.32 -0.02
N TYR A 106 14.41 8.03 0.06
CA TYR A 106 13.86 7.31 -1.10
C TYR A 106 12.37 6.99 -0.99
N TYR A 107 11.81 7.03 0.21
CA TYR A 107 10.39 6.70 0.40
C TYR A 107 9.57 7.87 0.93
N GLY A 108 10.21 9.03 1.15
CA GLY A 108 9.53 10.16 1.77
C GLY A 108 8.93 9.81 3.13
N ALA A 109 9.36 8.68 3.70
CA ALA A 109 8.83 8.17 4.94
C ALA A 109 9.22 9.11 6.08
N GLY A 110 8.25 9.83 6.62
CA GLY A 110 8.45 10.54 7.87
C GLY A 110 8.78 9.55 8.97
N VAL A 111 9.86 9.79 9.71
CA VAL A 111 10.19 8.98 10.89
C VAL A 111 9.54 9.62 12.09
N HIS A 112 8.55 8.95 12.65
CA HIS A 112 7.85 9.34 13.86
C HIS A 112 8.41 8.56 15.06
N LEU A 113 8.62 9.24 16.18
CA LEU A 113 8.98 8.58 17.42
C LEU A 113 7.70 8.22 18.18
N ALA A 114 7.58 6.97 18.61
CA ALA A 114 6.48 6.47 19.40
C ALA A 114 6.99 5.63 20.57
N ASP A 115 6.30 5.68 21.70
CA ASP A 115 6.67 4.92 22.88
C ASP A 115 5.80 3.65 22.97
N PHE A 116 6.16 2.65 22.17
CA PHE A 116 5.47 1.35 22.19
C PHE A 116 5.70 0.61 23.51
N GLU A 117 6.85 0.80 24.14
CA GLU A 117 7.23 0.09 25.36
C GLU A 117 6.36 0.49 26.57
N ARG A 118 6.11 1.79 26.74
CA ARG A 118 5.42 2.32 27.93
C ARG A 118 4.03 2.86 27.66
N LYS A 119 3.73 3.22 26.39
CA LYS A 119 2.49 3.86 25.97
C LYS A 119 1.94 3.19 24.71
N THR A 120 1.91 1.87 24.68
CA THR A 120 1.55 1.04 23.51
C THR A 120 0.26 1.49 22.84
N GLU A 121 -0.83 1.67 23.61
CA GLU A 121 -2.13 2.06 23.04
C GLU A 121 -2.11 3.49 22.49
N ALA A 122 -1.43 4.42 23.15
CA ALA A 122 -1.29 5.78 22.62
C ALA A 122 -0.47 5.79 21.31
N ALA A 123 0.59 4.97 21.23
CA ALA A 123 1.38 4.81 20.02
C ALA A 123 0.54 4.20 18.88
N ARG A 124 -0.24 3.14 19.17
CA ARG A 124 -1.16 2.51 18.21
C ARG A 124 -2.19 3.51 17.68
N THR A 125 -2.82 4.27 18.57
CA THR A 125 -3.80 5.28 18.20
C THR A 125 -3.18 6.36 17.32
N ALA A 126 -1.98 6.85 17.65
CA ALA A 126 -1.29 7.86 16.85
C ALA A 126 -0.98 7.36 15.42
N VAL A 127 -0.64 6.08 15.24
CA VAL A 127 -0.48 5.47 13.90
C VAL A 127 -1.81 5.46 13.17
N ASN A 128 -2.89 5.04 13.81
CA ASN A 128 -4.22 4.98 13.19
C ASN A 128 -4.72 6.36 12.78
N ASP A 129 -4.60 7.36 13.66
CA ASP A 129 -5.00 8.74 13.40
C ASP A 129 -4.24 9.31 12.20
N TRP A 130 -2.94 9.02 12.10
CA TRP A 130 -2.12 9.44 10.97
C TRP A 130 -2.60 8.79 9.65
N VAL A 131 -2.94 7.50 9.67
CA VAL A 131 -3.45 6.79 8.48
C VAL A 131 -4.82 7.32 8.08
N GLU A 132 -5.71 7.54 9.04
CA GLU A 132 -7.04 8.10 8.81
C GLU A 132 -6.95 9.46 8.12
N ASP A 133 -6.12 10.36 8.64
CA ASP A 133 -5.87 11.68 8.04
C ASP A 133 -5.33 11.57 6.60
N ARG A 134 -4.30 10.73 6.38
CA ARG A 134 -3.66 10.58 5.07
C ARG A 134 -4.55 9.88 4.03
N THR A 135 -5.52 9.12 4.47
CA THR A 135 -6.47 8.42 3.59
C THR A 135 -7.85 9.08 3.53
N LYS A 136 -7.97 10.33 3.99
CA LYS A 136 -9.24 11.09 3.99
C LYS A 136 -10.37 10.29 4.64
N ASP A 137 -10.14 9.78 5.83
CA ASP A 137 -11.06 8.97 6.65
C ASP A 137 -11.50 7.65 5.99
N ARG A 138 -10.75 7.15 4.99
CA ARG A 138 -11.11 5.93 4.27
C ARG A 138 -10.58 4.66 4.93
N ILE A 139 -9.43 4.75 5.60
CA ILE A 139 -8.84 3.63 6.34
C ILE A 139 -8.85 4.01 7.82
N LYS A 140 -9.71 3.36 8.58
CA LYS A 140 -9.85 3.52 10.03
C LYS A 140 -9.35 2.28 10.73
N ASP A 141 -8.76 2.48 11.91
CA ASP A 141 -8.27 1.37 12.76
C ASP A 141 -7.40 0.36 12.00
N LEU A 142 -6.45 0.85 11.18
CA LEU A 142 -5.51 0.00 10.44
C LEU A 142 -4.80 -1.00 11.36
N LEU A 143 -4.40 -0.53 12.52
CA LEU A 143 -3.84 -1.36 13.59
C LEU A 143 -4.93 -1.67 14.62
N PRO A 144 -5.53 -2.86 14.60
CA PRO A 144 -6.50 -3.26 15.60
C PRO A 144 -5.84 -3.37 16.98
N LYS A 145 -6.68 -3.38 18.04
CA LYS A 145 -6.20 -3.52 19.41
C LYS A 145 -5.39 -4.82 19.56
N GLY A 146 -4.20 -4.71 20.13
CA GLY A 146 -3.27 -5.83 20.33
C GLY A 146 -2.37 -6.14 19.12
N SER A 147 -2.42 -5.36 18.02
CA SER A 147 -1.52 -5.53 16.87
C SER A 147 -0.08 -5.08 17.13
N VAL A 148 0.12 -4.24 18.14
CA VAL A 148 1.44 -3.81 18.63
C VAL A 148 1.53 -4.03 20.13
N ASP A 149 2.74 -4.19 20.64
CA ASP A 149 3.02 -4.47 22.04
C ASP A 149 4.28 -3.74 22.54
N ALA A 150 4.66 -3.97 23.79
CA ALA A 150 5.84 -3.37 24.39
C ALA A 150 7.19 -3.85 23.76
N LEU A 151 7.16 -4.91 22.96
CA LEU A 151 8.33 -5.41 22.23
C LEU A 151 8.44 -4.82 20.83
N THR A 152 7.42 -4.11 20.35
CA THR A 152 7.43 -3.43 19.06
C THR A 152 8.53 -2.37 19.03
N ARG A 153 9.38 -2.41 18.01
CA ARG A 153 10.49 -1.45 17.83
C ARG A 153 10.31 -0.58 16.60
N LEU A 154 9.61 -1.09 15.60
CA LEU A 154 9.36 -0.38 14.35
C LEU A 154 8.02 -0.81 13.77
N VAL A 155 7.23 0.16 13.36
CA VAL A 155 6.04 -0.06 12.52
C VAL A 155 6.26 0.71 11.23
N LEU A 156 6.23 0.00 10.11
CA LEU A 156 6.25 0.60 8.78
C LEU A 156 4.82 0.63 8.24
N VAL A 157 4.39 1.79 7.82
CA VAL A 157 3.06 2.01 7.26
C VAL A 157 3.20 2.46 5.82
N ASN A 158 2.47 1.79 4.95
CA ASN A 158 2.19 2.27 3.61
C ASN A 158 0.68 2.32 3.42
N ALA A 159 0.17 3.44 2.97
CA ALA A 159 -1.21 3.59 2.58
C ALA A 159 -1.30 4.16 1.17
N ILE A 160 -2.24 3.66 0.39
CA ILE A 160 -2.54 4.16 -0.95
C ILE A 160 -4.03 4.49 -1.04
N TYR A 161 -4.32 5.66 -1.52
CA TYR A 161 -5.67 6.09 -1.86
C TYR A 161 -5.71 6.42 -3.35
N PHE A 162 -6.62 5.79 -4.08
CA PHE A 162 -6.84 6.04 -5.49
C PHE A 162 -8.32 6.30 -5.75
N LYS A 163 -8.58 7.40 -6.44
CA LYS A 163 -9.92 7.74 -6.94
C LYS A 163 -9.79 8.37 -8.31
N ALA A 164 -10.48 7.81 -9.28
CA ALA A 164 -10.51 8.32 -10.64
C ALA A 164 -11.88 8.08 -11.28
N ASP A 165 -12.22 8.92 -12.24
CA ASP A 165 -13.32 8.66 -13.15
C ASP A 165 -12.82 7.80 -14.32
N TRP A 166 -13.76 7.12 -14.96
CA TRP A 166 -13.46 6.41 -16.21
C TRP A 166 -13.09 7.41 -17.30
N LEU A 167 -12.10 7.10 -18.12
CA LEU A 167 -11.74 7.93 -19.30
C LEU A 167 -12.96 8.10 -20.24
N SER A 168 -13.72 7.04 -20.39
CA SER A 168 -15.01 7.03 -21.06
C SER A 168 -16.07 6.64 -20.03
N PRO A 169 -16.81 7.60 -19.45
CA PRO A 169 -17.78 7.32 -18.39
C PRO A 169 -18.93 6.44 -18.89
N PHE A 170 -19.35 5.52 -18.05
CA PHE A 170 -20.58 4.77 -18.27
C PHE A 170 -21.80 5.67 -18.00
N ALA A 171 -22.73 5.73 -18.96
CA ALA A 171 -24.00 6.40 -18.73
C ALA A 171 -24.80 5.65 -17.65
N LYS A 172 -25.25 6.35 -16.62
CA LYS A 172 -26.00 5.71 -15.52
C LYS A 172 -27.28 5.03 -16.01
N GLU A 173 -27.91 5.62 -17.02
CA GLU A 173 -29.12 5.15 -17.65
C GLU A 173 -28.93 3.82 -18.40
N SER A 174 -27.67 3.52 -18.77
CA SER A 174 -27.31 2.25 -19.43
C SER A 174 -26.98 1.14 -18.44
N THR A 175 -27.09 1.40 -17.14
CA THR A 175 -26.88 0.38 -16.09
C THR A 175 -28.20 -0.38 -15.90
N ALA A 176 -28.19 -1.68 -16.15
CA ALA A 176 -29.35 -2.55 -16.00
C ALA A 176 -29.02 -3.83 -15.22
N PRO A 177 -29.99 -4.45 -14.54
CA PRO A 177 -29.77 -5.77 -13.95
C PRO A 177 -29.34 -6.79 -15.01
N GLY A 178 -28.25 -7.50 -14.72
CA GLY A 178 -27.73 -8.54 -15.60
C GLY A 178 -27.16 -9.72 -14.81
N PRO A 179 -27.13 -10.92 -15.40
CA PRO A 179 -26.71 -12.12 -14.74
C PRO A 179 -25.18 -12.11 -14.51
N PHE A 180 -24.79 -12.33 -13.29
CA PHE A 180 -23.39 -12.53 -12.87
C PHE A 180 -23.24 -13.91 -12.23
N THR A 181 -22.29 -14.68 -12.71
CA THR A 181 -21.96 -16.00 -12.12
C THR A 181 -20.73 -15.87 -11.24
N THR A 182 -20.87 -16.17 -9.96
CA THR A 182 -19.75 -16.19 -9.01
C THR A 182 -18.80 -17.36 -9.29
N LEU A 183 -17.61 -17.33 -8.72
CA LEU A 183 -16.64 -18.44 -8.80
C LEU A 183 -17.22 -19.76 -8.26
N ALA A 184 -18.09 -19.70 -7.27
CA ALA A 184 -18.82 -20.86 -6.73
C ALA A 184 -20.00 -21.34 -7.61
N GLY A 185 -20.15 -20.80 -8.81
CA GLY A 185 -21.22 -21.16 -9.75
C GLY A 185 -22.59 -20.58 -9.42
N GLN A 186 -22.73 -19.74 -8.41
CA GLN A 186 -23.98 -19.11 -8.06
C GLN A 186 -24.29 -17.97 -9.05
N ARG A 187 -25.49 -17.99 -9.63
CA ARG A 187 -25.98 -16.92 -10.51
C ARG A 187 -26.75 -15.89 -9.69
N LYS A 188 -26.42 -14.61 -9.88
CA LYS A 188 -27.07 -13.46 -9.24
C LYS A 188 -27.30 -12.37 -10.29
N ASP A 189 -28.41 -11.65 -10.20
CA ASP A 189 -28.58 -10.43 -10.97
C ASP A 189 -27.91 -9.28 -10.21
N VAL A 190 -27.05 -8.55 -10.90
CA VAL A 190 -26.35 -7.39 -10.37
C VAL A 190 -26.48 -6.21 -11.33
N PRO A 191 -26.38 -4.96 -10.86
CA PRO A 191 -26.32 -3.80 -11.73
C PRO A 191 -25.09 -3.89 -12.64
N MET A 192 -25.30 -4.07 -13.95
CA MET A 192 -24.24 -4.15 -14.95
C MET A 192 -24.18 -2.84 -15.72
N MET A 193 -23.00 -2.23 -15.72
CA MET A 193 -22.73 -1.03 -16.53
C MET A 193 -22.43 -1.45 -17.95
N HIS A 194 -23.02 -0.74 -18.93
CA HIS A 194 -22.81 -0.99 -20.34
C HIS A 194 -22.36 0.28 -21.06
N GLN A 195 -21.39 0.13 -21.95
CA GLN A 195 -21.02 1.15 -22.92
C GLN A 195 -20.49 0.51 -24.20
N THR A 196 -20.63 1.24 -25.29
CA THR A 196 -19.95 0.92 -26.55
C THR A 196 -19.03 2.08 -26.90
N ALA A 197 -17.74 1.81 -27.03
CA ALA A 197 -16.76 2.78 -27.40
C ALA A 197 -15.66 2.13 -28.26
N SER A 198 -14.89 2.96 -28.96
CA SER A 198 -13.63 2.51 -29.59
C SER A 198 -12.53 2.60 -28.55
N PHE A 199 -11.82 1.49 -28.30
CA PHE A 199 -10.73 1.39 -27.34
C PHE A 199 -9.39 1.18 -28.05
#